data_57c437e370d2b80c4718f7af12561766
#
_entry.id   57c437e370d2b80c4718f7af12561766
#
_cell.length_a   1.000
_cell.length_b   1.000
_cell.length_c   1.000
_cell.angle_alpha   90.00
_cell.angle_beta   90.00
_cell.angle_gamma   90.00
#
_symmetry.space_group_name_H-M   'P 1'
#
loop_
_entity.id
_entity.type
_entity.pdbx_description
1 polymer ?
#
loop_
_entity_poly.entity_id
_entity_poly.type
_entity_poly.pdbx_seq_one_letter_code
_entity_poly.pdbx_strand_id
1 'polypeptide(L)'
;RETGVPLTMRGAGTSIAGNAVGPGIVVDTTKHLHRVLSIDPEARTAVVEPGTVHADLQRAAAPHGLRFGPDPSTHPRCTIGGMIGNNACGSRALGYGRTADNVLGLDVAFGTGEVWSGGPSPVVDALGGVVDGDLAHVRTHFGRFTRQVSGYSLEHLLPENGRSVEKFLAGSEGTLGVVLGATVRLVDDRVTRHLLVLGYPTMVDAAEAVPALLAVGPLVACEGLDARIVDLVRAGGGSVPDLPRGGGWLFVEYTDAGLEQALVAA
;
A
#
# COMPACT_ATOMS: atom_id res chain seq x y z
N ARG A 1 -0.41 -2.53 30.06
CA ARG A 1 -0.53 -1.13 30.50
C ARG A 1 0.00 -0.95 31.91
N GLU A 2 -0.40 -1.81 32.83
CA GLU A 2 0.03 -1.74 34.24
C GLU A 2 1.54 -1.93 34.43
N THR A 3 2.19 -2.70 33.58
CA THR A 3 3.61 -3.04 33.68
C THR A 3 4.54 -2.04 32.97
N GLY A 4 4.01 -1.17 32.09
CA GLY A 4 4.81 -0.26 31.27
C GLY A 4 5.76 -0.95 30.27
N VAL A 5 5.64 -2.25 30.06
CA VAL A 5 6.49 -2.99 29.11
C VAL A 5 6.10 -2.63 27.68
N PRO A 6 7.04 -2.18 26.83
CA PRO A 6 6.77 -1.89 25.42
C PRO A 6 6.31 -3.13 24.66
N LEU A 7 5.42 -2.91 23.68
CA LEU A 7 4.90 -3.93 22.81
C LEU A 7 5.29 -3.62 21.36
N THR A 8 5.91 -4.56 20.67
CA THR A 8 6.24 -4.46 19.24
C THR A 8 5.49 -5.52 18.46
N MET A 9 4.66 -5.09 17.50
CA MET A 9 3.96 -6.02 16.61
C MET A 9 4.86 -6.47 15.47
N ARG A 10 4.84 -7.75 15.15
CA ARG A 10 5.64 -8.35 14.11
C ARG A 10 4.76 -9.18 13.16
N GLY A 11 4.83 -8.87 11.87
CA GLY A 11 4.43 -9.76 10.79
C GLY A 11 5.65 -10.58 10.33
N ALA A 12 5.97 -10.57 9.03
CA ALA A 12 7.11 -11.30 8.49
C ALA A 12 8.47 -10.59 8.65
N GLY A 13 8.51 -9.42 9.29
CA GLY A 13 9.75 -8.67 9.49
C GLY A 13 10.35 -8.08 8.21
N THR A 14 9.53 -7.79 7.20
CA THR A 14 9.96 -7.31 5.88
C THR A 14 10.18 -5.80 5.80
N SER A 15 9.89 -5.04 6.87
CA SER A 15 10.15 -3.59 6.91
C SER A 15 11.66 -3.33 6.89
N ILE A 16 12.12 -2.53 5.92
CA ILE A 16 13.52 -2.11 5.81
C ILE A 16 13.94 -1.23 6.99
N ALA A 17 13.00 -0.43 7.54
CA ALA A 17 13.25 0.44 8.68
C ALA A 17 13.38 -0.31 10.04
N GLY A 18 13.18 -1.63 10.05
CA GLY A 18 13.35 -2.44 11.26
C GLY A 18 12.18 -2.35 12.26
N ASN A 19 11.00 -1.90 11.85
CA ASN A 19 9.84 -1.66 12.72
C ASN A 19 9.32 -2.91 13.44
N ALA A 20 9.71 -4.10 12.99
CA ALA A 20 9.34 -5.38 13.62
C ALA A 20 10.29 -5.82 14.75
N VAL A 21 11.21 -4.95 15.17
CA VAL A 21 12.18 -5.18 16.24
C VAL A 21 12.07 -4.05 17.25
N GLY A 22 12.07 -4.38 18.54
CA GLY A 22 11.99 -3.40 19.61
C GLY A 22 12.27 -4.00 20.98
N PRO A 23 12.44 -3.17 22.01
CA PRO A 23 12.56 -3.64 23.39
C PRO A 23 11.22 -4.19 23.90
N GLY A 24 11.25 -5.02 24.95
CA GLY A 24 10.05 -5.55 25.58
C GLY A 24 9.48 -6.79 24.88
N ILE A 25 8.16 -6.84 24.72
CA ILE A 25 7.46 -8.02 24.17
C ILE A 25 7.27 -7.84 22.66
N VAL A 26 7.79 -8.79 21.88
CA VAL A 26 7.50 -8.88 20.45
C VAL A 26 6.37 -9.87 20.23
N VAL A 27 5.26 -9.40 19.65
CA VAL A 27 4.09 -10.24 19.33
C VAL A 27 4.10 -10.59 17.84
N ASP A 28 4.39 -11.85 17.53
CA ASP A 28 4.35 -12.39 16.17
C ASP A 28 2.93 -12.81 15.81
N THR A 29 2.32 -12.14 14.84
CA THR A 29 0.95 -12.41 14.37
C THR A 29 0.87 -13.57 13.39
N THR A 30 2.01 -14.00 12.80
CA THR A 30 2.02 -15.00 11.73
C THR A 30 1.67 -16.40 12.19
N LYS A 31 1.83 -16.70 13.48
CA LYS A 31 1.57 -18.04 14.03
C LYS A 31 0.09 -18.37 14.21
N HIS A 32 -0.70 -17.41 14.68
CA HIS A 32 -2.05 -17.69 15.18
C HIS A 32 -3.12 -16.73 14.62
N LEU A 33 -2.73 -15.61 14.02
CA LEU A 33 -3.62 -14.58 13.49
C LEU A 33 -3.38 -14.39 11.99
N HIS A 34 -3.51 -15.47 11.19
CA HIS A 34 -3.10 -15.48 9.79
C HIS A 34 -4.19 -15.98 8.81
N ARG A 35 -5.44 -15.98 9.23
CA ARG A 35 -6.54 -16.49 8.43
C ARG A 35 -7.17 -15.42 7.55
N VAL A 36 -7.56 -15.81 6.32
CA VAL A 36 -8.62 -15.14 5.57
C VAL A 36 -9.94 -15.61 6.15
N LEU A 37 -10.67 -14.72 6.82
CA LEU A 37 -11.90 -15.06 7.55
C LEU A 37 -13.10 -15.17 6.60
N SER A 38 -13.21 -14.24 5.65
CA SER A 38 -14.24 -14.28 4.62
C SER A 38 -13.81 -13.52 3.37
N ILE A 39 -14.40 -13.87 2.24
CA ILE A 39 -14.37 -13.12 0.98
C ILE A 39 -15.81 -12.93 0.54
N ASP A 40 -16.18 -11.69 0.23
CA ASP A 40 -17.42 -11.34 -0.43
C ASP A 40 -17.12 -10.89 -1.86
N PRO A 41 -17.41 -11.74 -2.87
CA PRO A 41 -17.14 -11.42 -4.26
C PRO A 41 -18.04 -10.32 -4.82
N GLU A 42 -19.25 -10.17 -4.31
CA GLU A 42 -20.20 -9.14 -4.78
C GLU A 42 -19.79 -7.76 -4.26
N ALA A 43 -19.49 -7.67 -2.96
CA ALA A 43 -18.97 -6.45 -2.33
C ALA A 43 -17.50 -6.19 -2.69
N ARG A 44 -16.79 -7.17 -3.26
CA ARG A 44 -15.35 -7.15 -3.54
C ARG A 44 -14.53 -6.81 -2.31
N THR A 45 -14.79 -7.53 -1.22
CA THR A 45 -14.10 -7.33 0.06
C THR A 45 -13.55 -8.64 0.60
N ALA A 46 -12.57 -8.54 1.47
CA ALA A 46 -12.11 -9.64 2.30
C ALA A 46 -11.94 -9.18 3.75
N VAL A 47 -12.30 -10.04 4.70
CA VAL A 47 -11.99 -9.88 6.11
C VAL A 47 -10.81 -10.78 6.45
N VAL A 48 -9.77 -10.21 7.04
CA VAL A 48 -8.50 -10.90 7.28
C VAL A 48 -7.95 -10.62 8.66
N GLU A 49 -7.23 -11.57 9.21
CA GLU A 49 -6.38 -11.39 10.38
C GLU A 49 -5.06 -10.71 10.02
N PRO A 50 -4.40 -9.97 10.94
CA PRO A 50 -3.23 -9.14 10.63
C PRO A 50 -2.00 -9.91 10.16
N GLY A 51 -1.86 -11.17 10.57
CA GLY A 51 -0.76 -12.06 10.16
C GLY A 51 -1.00 -12.78 8.83
N THR A 52 -2.14 -12.56 8.17
CA THR A 52 -2.41 -13.12 6.84
C THR A 52 -1.35 -12.66 5.86
N VAL A 53 -0.64 -13.62 5.25
CA VAL A 53 0.36 -13.30 4.21
C VAL A 53 -0.36 -12.81 2.96
N HIS A 54 0.18 -11.76 2.34
CA HIS A 54 -0.40 -11.18 1.12
C HIS A 54 -0.65 -12.24 0.03
N ALA A 55 0.33 -13.13 -0.23
CA ALA A 55 0.18 -14.20 -1.21
C ALA A 55 -0.95 -15.18 -0.88
N ASP A 56 -1.25 -15.40 0.40
CA ASP A 56 -2.34 -16.28 0.81
C ASP A 56 -3.70 -15.62 0.57
N LEU A 57 -3.82 -14.31 0.81
CA LEU A 57 -5.01 -13.55 0.43
C LEU A 57 -5.21 -13.56 -1.09
N GLN A 58 -4.14 -13.36 -1.88
CA GLN A 58 -4.23 -13.45 -3.35
C GLN A 58 -4.73 -14.82 -3.80
N ARG A 59 -4.19 -15.89 -3.22
CA ARG A 59 -4.61 -17.27 -3.53
C ARG A 59 -6.08 -17.53 -3.18
N ALA A 60 -6.54 -16.99 -2.05
CA ALA A 60 -7.93 -17.11 -1.63
C ALA A 60 -8.89 -16.30 -2.51
N ALA A 61 -8.48 -15.13 -3.01
CA ALA A 61 -9.30 -14.26 -3.86
C ALA A 61 -9.34 -14.72 -5.34
N ALA A 62 -8.29 -15.40 -5.83
CA ALA A 62 -8.15 -15.78 -7.22
C ALA A 62 -9.31 -16.63 -7.79
N PRO A 63 -9.93 -17.61 -7.07
CA PRO A 63 -11.10 -18.35 -7.59
C PRO A 63 -12.30 -17.46 -7.91
N HIS A 64 -12.38 -16.26 -7.29
CA HIS A 64 -13.42 -15.27 -7.56
C HIS A 64 -13.03 -14.28 -8.66
N GLY A 65 -11.83 -14.41 -9.25
CA GLY A 65 -11.28 -13.47 -10.22
C GLY A 65 -10.93 -12.11 -9.59
N LEU A 66 -10.62 -12.11 -8.31
CA LEU A 66 -10.30 -10.93 -7.52
C LEU A 66 -8.88 -11.00 -6.97
N ARG A 67 -8.35 -9.84 -6.60
CA ARG A 67 -7.08 -9.69 -5.91
C ARG A 67 -7.09 -8.50 -4.95
N PHE A 68 -6.18 -8.51 -3.97
CA PHE A 68 -5.83 -7.31 -3.22
C PHE A 68 -4.90 -6.45 -4.09
N GLY A 69 -5.27 -5.18 -4.31
CA GLY A 69 -4.61 -4.32 -5.31
C GLY A 69 -3.13 -4.02 -5.05
N PRO A 70 -2.74 -3.52 -3.86
CA PRO A 70 -1.33 -3.24 -3.52
C PRO A 70 -0.46 -4.50 -3.66
N ASP A 71 0.71 -4.38 -4.31
CA ASP A 71 1.57 -5.53 -4.63
C ASP A 71 3.05 -5.26 -4.32
N PRO A 72 3.44 -5.10 -3.05
CA PRO A 72 4.83 -4.87 -2.68
C PRO A 72 5.74 -6.02 -3.13
N SER A 73 7.02 -5.72 -3.37
CA SER A 73 8.02 -6.72 -3.79
C SER A 73 8.17 -7.88 -2.80
N THR A 74 7.78 -7.66 -1.55
CA THR A 74 7.78 -8.67 -0.48
C THR A 74 6.49 -9.49 -0.40
N HIS A 75 5.60 -9.40 -1.39
CA HIS A 75 4.28 -10.04 -1.41
C HIS A 75 4.25 -11.54 -1.02
N PRO A 76 5.29 -12.36 -1.29
CA PRO A 76 5.27 -13.76 -0.85
C PRO A 76 5.40 -13.95 0.66
N ARG A 77 5.75 -12.89 1.40
CA ARG A 77 6.04 -12.95 2.84
C ARG A 77 5.35 -11.90 3.68
N CYS A 78 5.19 -10.66 3.17
CA CYS A 78 4.60 -9.58 3.96
C CYS A 78 3.17 -9.92 4.37
N THR A 79 2.80 -9.47 5.56
CA THR A 79 1.46 -9.69 6.13
C THR A 79 0.57 -8.47 5.93
N ILE A 80 -0.75 -8.69 5.90
CA ILE A 80 -1.72 -7.59 5.71
C ILE A 80 -1.61 -6.57 6.85
N GLY A 81 -1.47 -6.99 8.09
CA GLY A 81 -1.23 -6.07 9.22
C GLY A 81 0.08 -5.30 9.10
N GLY A 82 1.15 -5.94 8.60
CA GLY A 82 2.41 -5.26 8.28
C GLY A 82 2.27 -4.25 7.13
N MET A 83 1.50 -4.59 6.10
CA MET A 83 1.17 -3.68 5.00
C MET A 83 0.36 -2.47 5.48
N ILE A 84 -0.60 -2.67 6.39
CA ILE A 84 -1.38 -1.61 7.01
C ILE A 84 -0.44 -0.71 7.83
N GLY A 85 0.36 -1.29 8.73
CA GLY A 85 1.29 -0.52 9.56
C GLY A 85 2.26 0.34 8.76
N ASN A 86 2.75 -0.17 7.64
CA ASN A 86 3.71 0.53 6.77
C ASN A 86 3.05 1.40 5.68
N ASN A 87 1.74 1.35 5.50
CA ASN A 87 1.03 1.87 4.32
C ASN A 87 1.69 1.40 3.02
N ALA A 88 1.94 0.11 2.93
CA ALA A 88 2.66 -0.48 1.80
C ALA A 88 1.94 -0.20 0.48
N CYS A 89 2.74 0.00 -0.54
CA CYS A 89 2.29 0.10 -1.93
C CYS A 89 3.06 -0.94 -2.78
N GLY A 90 3.16 -0.73 -4.05
CA GLY A 90 3.92 -1.58 -4.97
C GLY A 90 3.98 -0.88 -6.32
N SER A 91 4.50 -1.57 -7.33
CA SER A 91 4.60 -1.06 -8.69
C SER A 91 3.23 -0.62 -9.26
N ARG A 92 2.15 -1.29 -8.85
CA ARG A 92 0.77 -1.03 -9.31
C ARG A 92 0.02 -0.01 -8.45
N ALA A 93 0.73 0.78 -7.65
CA ALA A 93 0.08 1.81 -6.83
C ALA A 93 -0.59 2.94 -7.64
N LEU A 94 -0.20 3.14 -8.90
CA LEU A 94 -0.88 4.07 -9.80
C LEU A 94 -2.32 3.63 -10.07
N GLY A 95 -2.52 2.35 -10.41
CA GLY A 95 -3.84 1.83 -10.72
C GLY A 95 -4.67 1.44 -9.50
N TYR A 96 -4.04 0.93 -8.45
CA TYR A 96 -4.76 0.31 -7.33
C TYR A 96 -4.61 1.05 -6.00
N GLY A 97 -3.77 2.08 -5.94
CA GLY A 97 -3.53 2.84 -4.72
C GLY A 97 -2.59 2.13 -3.73
N ARG A 98 -2.45 2.75 -2.58
CA ARG A 98 -1.70 2.24 -1.42
C ARG A 98 -2.58 1.34 -0.56
N THR A 99 -2.01 0.75 0.48
CA THR A 99 -2.79 -0.03 1.47
C THR A 99 -3.89 0.81 2.11
N ALA A 100 -3.63 2.05 2.52
CA ALA A 100 -4.63 2.97 3.07
C ALA A 100 -5.83 3.18 2.15
N ASP A 101 -5.60 3.21 0.84
CA ASP A 101 -6.67 3.41 -0.15
C ASP A 101 -7.55 2.16 -0.33
N ASN A 102 -7.10 1.01 0.19
CA ASN A 102 -7.75 -0.30 0.08
C ASN A 102 -8.19 -0.89 1.43
N VAL A 103 -8.02 -0.17 2.55
CA VAL A 103 -8.55 -0.53 3.86
C VAL A 103 -9.94 0.11 4.02
N LEU A 104 -10.95 -0.71 4.30
CA LEU A 104 -12.34 -0.30 4.47
C LEU A 104 -12.79 -0.33 5.92
N GLY A 105 -12.13 -1.14 6.76
CA GLY A 105 -12.41 -1.24 8.18
C GLY A 105 -11.23 -1.86 8.93
N LEU A 106 -11.09 -1.50 10.20
CA LEU A 106 -10.07 -2.03 11.09
C LEU A 106 -10.67 -2.38 12.44
N ASP A 107 -10.20 -3.49 13.02
CA ASP A 107 -10.30 -3.77 14.44
C ASP A 107 -8.95 -3.43 15.07
N VAL A 108 -8.93 -2.52 16.04
CA VAL A 108 -7.69 -1.98 16.63
C VAL A 108 -7.79 -1.92 18.15
N ALA A 109 -6.77 -2.43 18.83
CA ALA A 109 -6.56 -2.17 20.25
C ALA A 109 -5.62 -0.97 20.42
N PHE A 110 -6.13 0.13 20.95
CA PHE A 110 -5.35 1.34 21.23
C PHE A 110 -4.52 1.23 22.51
N GLY A 111 -3.48 2.06 22.61
CA GLY A 111 -2.67 2.16 23.81
C GLY A 111 -3.44 2.60 25.07
N THR A 112 -4.62 3.19 24.92
CA THR A 112 -5.58 3.50 25.99
C THR A 112 -6.19 2.24 26.62
N GLY A 113 -6.14 1.09 25.94
CA GLY A 113 -6.82 -0.15 26.30
C GLY A 113 -8.21 -0.31 25.65
N GLU A 114 -8.65 0.68 24.89
CA GLU A 114 -9.88 0.61 24.11
C GLU A 114 -9.68 -0.31 22.90
N VAL A 115 -10.69 -1.15 22.62
CA VAL A 115 -10.78 -1.91 21.35
C VAL A 115 -11.84 -1.23 20.49
N TRP A 116 -11.44 -0.82 19.29
CA TRP A 116 -12.27 -0.10 18.33
C TRP A 116 -12.46 -0.94 17.07
N SER A 117 -13.71 -0.99 16.59
CA SER A 117 -14.11 -1.71 15.36
C SER A 117 -14.98 -0.81 14.47
N GLY A 118 -14.65 0.48 14.42
CA GLY A 118 -15.44 1.49 13.69
C GLY A 118 -16.37 2.30 14.57
N GLY A 119 -16.85 3.42 14.00
CA GLY A 119 -17.77 4.32 14.68
C GLY A 119 -17.15 5.29 15.69
N PRO A 120 -18.00 6.11 16.35
CA PRO A 120 -17.56 7.10 17.33
C PRO A 120 -16.91 6.45 18.57
N SER A 121 -15.88 7.06 19.10
CA SER A 121 -15.26 6.67 20.36
C SER A 121 -14.43 7.82 20.95
N PRO A 122 -14.09 7.79 22.24
CA PRO A 122 -13.25 8.83 22.86
C PRO A 122 -11.89 9.02 22.17
N VAL A 123 -11.31 7.93 21.65
CA VAL A 123 -10.04 8.01 20.91
C VAL A 123 -10.27 8.67 19.53
N VAL A 124 -11.35 8.33 18.83
CA VAL A 124 -11.71 8.95 17.56
C VAL A 124 -11.97 10.44 17.72
N ASP A 125 -12.69 10.84 18.78
CA ASP A 125 -12.97 12.23 19.07
C ASP A 125 -11.69 13.01 19.39
N ALA A 126 -10.76 12.40 20.15
CA ALA A 126 -9.46 12.99 20.45
C ALA A 126 -8.61 13.20 19.18
N LEU A 127 -8.59 12.22 18.26
CA LEU A 127 -7.92 12.33 16.97
C LEU A 127 -8.52 13.45 16.10
N GLY A 128 -9.86 13.54 16.07
CA GLY A 128 -10.56 14.63 15.42
C GLY A 128 -10.17 15.99 15.97
N GLY A 129 -10.11 16.12 17.30
CA GLY A 129 -9.70 17.34 18.00
C GLY A 129 -8.29 17.82 17.65
N VAL A 130 -7.35 16.90 17.41
CA VAL A 130 -5.98 17.25 16.97
C VAL A 130 -6.03 17.99 15.62
N VAL A 131 -6.81 17.50 14.66
CA VAL A 131 -6.93 18.11 13.33
C VAL A 131 -7.75 19.40 13.38
N ASP A 132 -8.83 19.44 14.16
CA ASP A 132 -9.68 20.61 14.31
C ASP A 132 -8.91 21.79 14.97
N GLY A 133 -7.89 21.50 15.76
CA GLY A 133 -7.03 22.52 16.35
C GLY A 133 -6.13 23.28 15.36
N ASP A 134 -5.84 22.66 14.19
CA ASP A 134 -4.96 23.30 13.18
C ASP A 134 -5.32 22.87 11.72
N LEU A 135 -6.59 23.02 11.37
CA LEU A 135 -7.12 22.67 10.04
C LEU A 135 -6.35 23.32 8.89
N ALA A 136 -5.93 24.58 9.06
CA ALA A 136 -5.21 25.30 8.00
C ALA A 136 -3.86 24.65 7.71
N HIS A 137 -3.13 24.27 8.74
CA HIS A 137 -1.84 23.60 8.59
C HIS A 137 -1.99 22.21 7.96
N VAL A 138 -2.96 21.42 8.44
CA VAL A 138 -3.19 20.07 7.89
C VAL A 138 -3.55 20.14 6.40
N ARG A 139 -4.45 21.05 5.98
CA ARG A 139 -4.84 21.23 4.59
C ARG A 139 -3.70 21.66 3.66
N THR A 140 -2.72 22.39 4.18
CA THR A 140 -1.65 22.97 3.36
C THR A 140 -0.38 22.14 3.33
N HIS A 141 -0.15 21.28 4.33
CA HIS A 141 1.10 20.54 4.47
C HIS A 141 0.95 19.03 4.30
N PHE A 142 -0.26 18.47 4.48
CA PHE A 142 -0.52 17.05 4.33
C PHE A 142 -1.25 16.74 3.03
N GLY A 143 -1.10 15.52 2.50
CA GLY A 143 -1.76 15.07 1.28
C GLY A 143 -1.36 15.85 0.02
N ARG A 144 -0.20 16.50 -0.01
CA ARG A 144 0.27 17.35 -1.11
C ARG A 144 0.60 16.56 -2.37
N PHE A 145 0.90 15.30 -2.25
CA PHE A 145 1.16 14.38 -3.35
C PHE A 145 0.71 12.96 -2.99
N THR A 146 0.36 12.19 -4.00
CA THR A 146 -0.34 10.91 -3.89
C THR A 146 0.37 9.87 -3.00
N ARG A 147 1.70 9.86 -2.99
CA ARG A 147 2.50 8.92 -2.20
C ARG A 147 3.21 9.60 -1.02
N GLN A 148 2.56 10.54 -0.38
CA GLN A 148 3.05 11.06 0.88
C GLN A 148 2.82 10.01 1.97
N VAL A 149 3.88 9.32 2.39
CA VAL A 149 3.81 8.16 3.30
C VAL A 149 4.74 8.30 4.51
N SER A 150 5.28 9.48 4.76
CA SER A 150 6.15 9.77 5.90
C SER A 150 5.34 10.41 7.03
N GLY A 151 5.44 9.84 8.23
CA GLY A 151 4.70 10.29 9.41
C GLY A 151 3.21 9.92 9.35
N TYR A 152 2.41 10.55 10.20
CA TYR A 152 0.97 10.30 10.25
C TYR A 152 0.22 11.06 9.17
N SER A 153 -0.67 10.39 8.47
CA SER A 153 -1.47 10.93 7.36
C SER A 153 -2.70 11.69 7.89
N LEU A 154 -2.49 12.85 8.53
CA LEU A 154 -3.54 13.65 9.16
C LEU A 154 -4.62 14.14 8.18
N GLU A 155 -4.31 14.23 6.89
CA GLU A 155 -5.26 14.58 5.83
C GLU A 155 -6.47 13.65 5.80
N HIS A 156 -6.33 12.40 6.21
CA HIS A 156 -7.46 11.46 6.26
C HIS A 156 -8.48 11.79 7.36
N LEU A 157 -8.07 12.55 8.38
CA LEU A 157 -8.94 13.00 9.45
C LEU A 157 -9.61 14.36 9.17
N LEU A 158 -9.33 14.99 8.03
CA LEU A 158 -10.05 16.22 7.63
C LEU A 158 -11.55 15.95 7.42
N PRO A 159 -12.43 16.88 7.78
CA PRO A 159 -13.87 16.72 7.59
C PRO A 159 -14.26 16.40 6.14
N GLU A 160 -13.65 17.09 5.18
CA GLU A 160 -13.87 16.88 3.75
C GLU A 160 -13.40 15.50 3.24
N ASN A 161 -12.53 14.83 3.97
CA ASN A 161 -12.05 13.46 3.68
C ASN A 161 -12.78 12.38 4.51
N GLY A 162 -13.90 12.75 5.15
CA GLY A 162 -14.78 11.86 5.89
C GLY A 162 -14.25 11.39 7.24
N ARG A 163 -13.16 12.01 7.77
CA ARG A 163 -12.53 11.65 9.05
C ARG A 163 -12.23 10.14 9.16
N SER A 164 -11.64 9.58 8.10
CA SER A 164 -11.34 8.14 8.05
C SER A 164 -10.20 7.77 8.99
N VAL A 165 -10.55 7.19 10.11
CA VAL A 165 -9.60 6.68 11.12
C VAL A 165 -8.83 5.49 10.59
N GLU A 166 -9.47 4.63 9.80
CA GLU A 166 -8.85 3.46 9.17
C GLU A 166 -7.68 3.86 8.27
N LYS A 167 -7.90 4.88 7.40
CA LYS A 167 -6.86 5.38 6.51
C LYS A 167 -5.76 6.11 7.27
N PHE A 168 -6.10 6.83 8.34
CA PHE A 168 -5.14 7.50 9.21
C PHE A 168 -4.23 6.49 9.94
N LEU A 169 -4.79 5.38 10.41
CA LEU A 169 -4.04 4.34 11.10
C LEU A 169 -3.12 3.55 10.17
N ALA A 170 -3.45 3.51 8.87
CA ALA A 170 -2.55 2.94 7.87
C ALA A 170 -1.31 3.84 7.70
N GLY A 171 -0.13 3.29 8.01
CA GLY A 171 1.14 4.01 8.04
C GLY A 171 1.56 4.49 9.44
N SER A 172 0.80 4.14 10.49
CA SER A 172 1.17 4.47 11.87
C SER A 172 2.27 3.58 12.46
N GLU A 173 2.69 2.56 11.75
CA GLU A 173 3.79 1.63 12.08
C GLU A 173 3.67 1.00 13.48
N GLY A 174 2.44 0.78 13.94
CA GLY A 174 2.13 0.17 15.24
C GLY A 174 2.33 1.13 16.42
N THR A 175 2.57 2.42 16.20
CA THR A 175 2.82 3.40 17.28
C THR A 175 1.53 3.85 17.98
N LEU A 176 0.38 3.74 17.32
CA LEU A 176 -0.92 4.21 17.83
C LEU A 176 -1.79 3.07 18.35
N GLY A 177 -1.61 1.86 17.84
CA GLY A 177 -2.43 0.72 18.23
C GLY A 177 -1.98 -0.57 17.56
N VAL A 178 -2.65 -1.65 17.95
CA VAL A 178 -2.44 -3.01 17.45
C VAL A 178 -3.61 -3.38 16.55
N VAL A 179 -3.34 -3.66 15.28
CA VAL A 179 -4.36 -4.19 14.35
C VAL A 179 -4.69 -5.63 14.73
N LEU A 180 -5.96 -5.89 14.98
CA LEU A 180 -6.52 -7.20 15.35
C LEU A 180 -7.20 -7.87 14.16
N GLY A 181 -7.79 -7.08 13.25
CA GLY A 181 -8.47 -7.52 12.05
C GLY A 181 -8.58 -6.38 11.04
N ALA A 182 -8.81 -6.71 9.78
CA ALA A 182 -9.01 -5.73 8.73
C ALA A 182 -10.05 -6.21 7.71
N THR A 183 -10.88 -5.27 7.25
CA THR A 183 -11.67 -5.41 6.03
C THR A 183 -10.96 -4.66 4.92
N VAL A 184 -10.62 -5.36 3.84
CA VAL A 184 -9.89 -4.80 2.70
C VAL A 184 -10.70 -4.91 1.42
N ARG A 185 -10.51 -3.91 0.53
CA ARG A 185 -11.09 -3.90 -0.80
C ARG A 185 -10.30 -4.82 -1.73
N LEU A 186 -11.00 -5.61 -2.51
CA LEU A 186 -10.45 -6.38 -3.61
C LEU A 186 -10.75 -5.69 -4.95
N VAL A 187 -9.89 -5.91 -5.93
CA VAL A 187 -10.04 -5.42 -7.30
C VAL A 187 -10.13 -6.58 -8.27
N ASP A 188 -10.66 -6.34 -9.46
CA ASP A 188 -10.76 -7.35 -10.52
C ASP A 188 -9.36 -7.76 -11.01
N ASP A 189 -9.10 -9.06 -11.04
CA ASP A 189 -7.83 -9.65 -11.54
C ASP A 189 -7.99 -10.30 -12.92
N ARG A 190 -9.19 -10.31 -13.49
CA ARG A 190 -9.48 -10.87 -14.82
C ARG A 190 -9.11 -9.93 -15.97
N VAL A 191 -8.66 -8.73 -15.65
CA VAL A 191 -8.26 -7.75 -16.66
C VAL A 191 -6.97 -8.17 -17.36
N THR A 192 -6.96 -8.13 -18.68
CA THR A 192 -5.73 -8.26 -19.47
C THR A 192 -4.84 -7.04 -19.22
N ARG A 193 -3.55 -7.27 -19.11
CA ARG A 193 -2.56 -6.22 -18.90
C ARG A 193 -1.54 -6.25 -20.03
N HIS A 194 -1.22 -5.07 -20.51
CA HIS A 194 -0.22 -4.87 -21.55
C HIS A 194 0.98 -4.14 -20.96
N LEU A 195 2.16 -4.73 -21.10
CA LEU A 195 3.41 -4.13 -20.69
C LEU A 195 4.11 -3.53 -21.90
N LEU A 196 4.30 -2.22 -21.88
CA LEU A 196 5.14 -1.49 -22.82
C LEU A 196 6.48 -1.18 -22.17
N VAL A 197 7.57 -1.42 -22.89
CA VAL A 197 8.92 -1.04 -22.47
C VAL A 197 9.41 0.07 -23.38
N LEU A 198 9.54 1.27 -22.84
CA LEU A 198 9.94 2.48 -23.57
C LEU A 198 11.40 2.80 -23.27
N GLY A 199 12.24 2.93 -24.31
CA GLY A 199 13.64 3.28 -24.18
C GLY A 199 13.88 4.76 -24.41
N TYR A 200 14.65 5.40 -23.52
CA TYR A 200 15.03 6.82 -23.57
C TYR A 200 16.55 6.97 -23.57
N PRO A 201 17.10 8.08 -24.09
CA PRO A 201 18.55 8.32 -24.06
C PRO A 201 19.12 8.26 -22.65
N THR A 202 18.44 8.84 -21.67
CA THR A 202 18.84 8.85 -20.25
C THR A 202 17.64 8.58 -19.34
N MET A 203 17.90 8.27 -18.05
CA MET A 203 16.86 8.16 -17.04
C MET A 203 16.15 9.51 -16.75
N VAL A 204 16.83 10.63 -16.99
CA VAL A 204 16.21 11.96 -16.86
C VAL A 204 15.15 12.14 -17.95
N ASP A 205 15.48 11.85 -19.22
CA ASP A 205 14.51 11.93 -20.33
C ASP A 205 13.31 11.00 -20.08
N ALA A 206 13.55 9.81 -19.51
CA ALA A 206 12.51 8.88 -19.13
C ALA A 206 11.57 9.49 -18.06
N ALA A 207 12.14 10.11 -17.02
CA ALA A 207 11.36 10.73 -15.95
C ALA A 207 10.54 11.93 -16.46
N GLU A 208 11.08 12.74 -17.37
CA GLU A 208 10.39 13.88 -17.99
C GLU A 208 9.22 13.44 -18.90
N ALA A 209 9.25 12.23 -19.44
CA ALA A 209 8.16 11.68 -20.24
C ALA A 209 6.95 11.22 -19.40
N VAL A 210 7.10 10.97 -18.09
CA VAL A 210 6.03 10.41 -17.24
C VAL A 210 4.76 11.28 -17.23
N PRO A 211 4.80 12.61 -17.11
CA PRO A 211 3.58 13.43 -17.14
C PRO A 211 2.76 13.26 -18.43
N ALA A 212 3.45 13.15 -19.58
CA ALA A 212 2.78 12.94 -20.86
C ALA A 212 2.13 11.54 -20.92
N LEU A 213 2.81 10.50 -20.43
CA LEU A 213 2.25 9.14 -20.33
C LEU A 213 1.01 9.08 -19.44
N LEU A 214 1.03 9.77 -18.29
CA LEU A 214 -0.13 9.86 -17.40
C LEU A 214 -1.31 10.60 -18.02
N ALA A 215 -1.08 11.53 -18.93
CA ALA A 215 -2.12 12.29 -19.62
C ALA A 215 -2.81 11.47 -20.74
N VAL A 216 -2.14 10.44 -21.26
CA VAL A 216 -2.64 9.62 -22.40
C VAL A 216 -3.74 8.65 -21.95
N GLY A 217 -3.68 8.16 -20.70
CA GLY A 217 -4.70 7.25 -20.16
C GLY A 217 -4.32 6.67 -18.81
N PRO A 218 -5.25 5.95 -18.15
CA PRO A 218 -5.01 5.38 -16.83
C PRO A 218 -3.96 4.26 -16.89
N LEU A 219 -2.84 4.48 -16.22
CA LEU A 219 -1.79 3.50 -16.04
C LEU A 219 -2.07 2.63 -14.82
N VAL A 220 -1.75 1.34 -14.92
CA VAL A 220 -1.69 0.43 -13.77
C VAL A 220 -0.35 0.59 -13.05
N ALA A 221 0.75 0.65 -13.82
CA ALA A 221 2.10 0.82 -13.29
C ALA A 221 2.96 1.67 -14.24
N CYS A 222 3.95 2.36 -13.69
CA CYS A 222 5.01 3.02 -14.43
C CYS A 222 6.29 2.96 -13.58
N GLU A 223 7.22 2.08 -13.98
CA GLU A 223 8.47 1.83 -13.24
C GLU A 223 9.68 2.18 -14.09
N GLY A 224 10.64 2.87 -13.48
CA GLY A 224 11.88 3.28 -14.16
C GLY A 224 13.03 2.32 -13.90
N LEU A 225 13.85 2.06 -14.93
CA LEU A 225 15.07 1.29 -14.84
C LEU A 225 16.24 2.07 -15.45
N ASP A 226 17.28 2.32 -14.68
CA ASP A 226 18.49 3.04 -15.10
C ASP A 226 19.52 2.05 -15.65
N ALA A 227 20.24 2.46 -16.71
CA ALA A 227 21.29 1.64 -17.34
C ALA A 227 22.36 1.19 -16.35
N ARG A 228 22.70 2.01 -15.36
CA ARG A 228 23.69 1.66 -14.32
C ARG A 228 23.28 0.42 -13.51
N ILE A 229 21.97 0.24 -13.27
CA ILE A 229 21.46 -0.96 -12.60
C ILE A 229 21.60 -2.16 -13.53
N VAL A 230 21.25 -2.00 -14.79
CA VAL A 230 21.38 -3.04 -15.83
C VAL A 230 22.84 -3.50 -15.97
N ASP A 231 23.76 -2.55 -16.04
CA ASP A 231 25.19 -2.83 -16.16
C ASP A 231 25.74 -3.55 -14.91
N LEU A 232 25.29 -3.14 -13.73
CA LEU A 232 25.67 -3.80 -12.47
C LEU A 232 25.18 -5.25 -12.42
N VAL A 233 23.93 -5.51 -12.85
CA VAL A 233 23.37 -6.86 -12.91
C VAL A 233 24.16 -7.73 -13.90
N ARG A 234 24.48 -7.19 -15.07
CA ARG A 234 25.31 -7.89 -16.09
C ARG A 234 26.71 -8.20 -15.58
N ALA A 235 27.36 -7.22 -14.95
CA ALA A 235 28.69 -7.38 -14.36
C ALA A 235 28.70 -8.43 -13.24
N GLY A 236 27.61 -8.59 -12.52
CA GLY A 236 27.41 -9.63 -11.51
C GLY A 236 27.03 -11.00 -12.08
N GLY A 237 26.99 -11.17 -13.41
CA GLY A 237 26.58 -12.41 -14.07
C GLY A 237 25.06 -12.67 -14.08
N GLY A 238 24.26 -11.65 -13.73
CA GLY A 238 22.80 -11.74 -13.75
C GLY A 238 22.23 -11.65 -15.18
N SER A 239 21.06 -12.26 -15.39
CA SER A 239 20.34 -12.17 -16.67
C SER A 239 19.52 -10.86 -16.73
N VAL A 240 19.60 -10.18 -17.86
CA VAL A 240 18.80 -9.02 -18.18
C VAL A 240 18.03 -9.34 -19.47
N PRO A 241 16.70 -9.11 -19.52
CA PRO A 241 15.94 -9.28 -20.75
C PRO A 241 16.42 -8.32 -21.84
N ASP A 242 16.04 -8.60 -23.09
CA ASP A 242 16.27 -7.69 -24.20
C ASP A 242 15.49 -6.40 -23.98
N LEU A 243 16.20 -5.28 -23.92
CA LEU A 243 15.63 -3.96 -23.73
C LEU A 243 15.72 -3.16 -25.03
N PRO A 244 14.76 -2.27 -25.31
CA PRO A 244 14.88 -1.30 -26.40
C PRO A 244 16.16 -0.48 -26.26
N ARG A 245 16.63 0.12 -27.35
CA ARG A 245 17.80 0.99 -27.31
C ARG A 245 17.56 2.17 -26.37
N GLY A 246 18.46 2.40 -25.40
CA GLY A 246 18.36 3.49 -24.44
C GLY A 246 19.39 3.39 -23.32
N GLY A 247 19.43 4.45 -22.48
CA GLY A 247 20.17 4.52 -21.23
C GLY A 247 19.25 4.63 -19.99
N GLY A 248 17.95 4.72 -20.22
CA GLY A 248 16.89 4.66 -19.22
C GLY A 248 15.63 4.07 -19.83
N TRP A 249 14.87 3.30 -19.06
CA TRP A 249 13.67 2.65 -19.54
C TRP A 249 12.50 2.90 -18.59
N LEU A 250 11.28 2.99 -19.18
CA LEU A 250 10.03 2.94 -18.46
C LEU A 250 9.30 1.65 -18.81
N PHE A 251 8.88 0.93 -17.77
CA PHE A 251 7.99 -0.23 -17.85
C PHE A 251 6.58 0.27 -17.52
N VAL A 252 5.74 0.39 -18.53
CA VAL A 252 4.41 0.98 -18.41
C VAL A 252 3.36 -0.08 -18.60
N GLU A 253 2.50 -0.27 -17.60
CA GLU A 253 1.43 -1.28 -17.63
C GLU A 253 0.08 -0.60 -17.82
N TYR A 254 -0.68 -1.06 -18.83
CA TYR A 254 -2.06 -0.67 -19.12
C TYR A 254 -3.00 -1.88 -18.99
N THR A 255 -4.28 -1.60 -18.69
CA THR A 255 -5.38 -2.55 -18.99
C THR A 255 -5.80 -2.40 -20.45
N ASP A 256 -6.64 -3.33 -20.98
CA ASP A 256 -7.22 -3.21 -22.34
C ASP A 256 -7.90 -1.84 -22.53
N ALA A 257 -8.77 -1.45 -21.59
CA ALA A 257 -9.46 -0.16 -21.65
C ALA A 257 -8.51 1.04 -21.60
N GLY A 258 -7.45 0.96 -20.79
CA GLY A 258 -6.44 2.01 -20.72
C GLY A 258 -5.62 2.11 -21.99
N LEU A 259 -5.28 0.99 -22.61
CA LEU A 259 -4.54 0.96 -23.87
C LEU A 259 -5.41 1.52 -25.03
N GLU A 260 -6.69 1.16 -25.10
CA GLU A 260 -7.61 1.74 -26.10
C GLU A 260 -7.71 3.27 -25.96
N GLN A 261 -7.85 3.78 -24.75
CA GLN A 261 -7.86 5.23 -24.51
C GLN A 261 -6.55 5.88 -24.93
N ALA A 262 -5.41 5.24 -24.64
CA ALA A 262 -4.09 5.72 -25.04
C ALA A 262 -3.95 5.77 -26.59
N LEU A 263 -4.42 4.75 -27.29
CA LEU A 263 -4.35 4.70 -28.77
C LEU A 263 -5.27 5.73 -29.45
N VAL A 264 -6.40 6.09 -28.83
CA VAL A 264 -7.30 7.13 -29.33
C VAL A 264 -6.70 8.54 -29.11
N ALA A 265 -5.92 8.72 -28.05
CA ALA A 265 -5.31 10.01 -27.71
C ALA A 265 -3.99 10.30 -28.48
N ALA A 266 -3.38 9.29 -29.09
CA ALA A 266 -2.13 9.37 -29.85
C ALA A 266 -2.40 9.71 -31.32
#